data_7d90b37454368a6ec813c84db65efea6
#
_entry.id   7d90b37454368a6ec813c84db65efea6
#
_cell.length_a   1.000
_cell.length_b   1.000
_cell.length_c   1.000
_cell.angle_alpha   90.00
_cell.angle_beta   90.00
_cell.angle_gamma   90.00
#
_symmetry.space_group_name_H-M   'P 1'
#
loop_
_entity.id
_entity.type
_entity.pdbx_description
1 polymer ?
#
loop_
_entity_poly.entity_id
_entity_poly.type
_entity_poly.pdbx_seq_one_letter_code
_entity_poly.pdbx_strand_id
1 'polypeptide(L)'
;SKKNKEFFEAVKLLSKDTGVTVDAMCESIQNVLVGALKKEYNNKDIVFCDVDADKGEFRVYLRKTVVSEISDPDTDLLVEQAQQYKKGAMPGDIVEIPVETAKVSRITAEKGKHMLRQAIREAEQGQLRSELESHNQEIITVTVQRVIPESGDAVVSLGKTEAVLYKSEQLPDEVLQPNDIIKVYVAGVRSTDKNTRATISRTHPGLVRRLFEEEVPEIFDGTVEIKAVAREAGSRTKMAVYSADPDVDPVGACIGPRGARVGKIVDLLGGEKIDIV
;
A
#
# COMPACT_ATOMS: atom_id res chain seq x y z
N SER A 1 -27.11 -0.71 -20.86
CA SER A 1 -27.09 0.15 -22.09
C SER A 1 -25.88 -0.23 -22.94
N LYS A 2 -25.98 -0.10 -24.27
CA LYS A 2 -24.88 -0.45 -25.21
C LYS A 2 -23.58 0.33 -24.86
N LYS A 3 -23.71 1.60 -24.46
CA LYS A 3 -22.58 2.46 -24.04
C LYS A 3 -21.88 1.96 -22.77
N ASN A 4 -22.59 1.35 -21.84
CA ASN A 4 -21.98 0.80 -20.64
C ASN A 4 -21.17 -0.45 -20.98
N LYS A 5 -21.63 -1.29 -21.93
CA LYS A 5 -20.86 -2.46 -22.36
C LYS A 5 -19.53 -2.08 -23.00
N GLU A 6 -19.52 -1.11 -23.90
CA GLU A 6 -18.29 -0.57 -24.52
C GLU A 6 -17.32 0.00 -23.45
N PHE A 7 -17.86 0.66 -22.42
CA PHE A 7 -17.06 1.16 -21.31
C PHE A 7 -16.39 0.02 -20.52
N PHE A 8 -17.13 -1.04 -20.20
CA PHE A 8 -16.57 -2.19 -19.46
C PHE A 8 -15.63 -3.04 -20.30
N GLU A 9 -15.82 -3.12 -21.61
CA GLU A 9 -14.85 -3.72 -22.53
C GLU A 9 -13.53 -2.94 -22.51
N ALA A 10 -13.58 -1.61 -22.48
CA ALA A 10 -12.39 -0.76 -22.31
C ALA A 10 -11.71 -0.99 -20.97
N VAL A 11 -12.45 -1.14 -19.87
CA VAL A 11 -11.91 -1.49 -18.53
C VAL A 11 -11.17 -2.81 -18.58
N LYS A 12 -11.77 -3.84 -19.18
CA LYS A 12 -11.15 -5.18 -19.31
C LYS A 12 -9.87 -5.14 -20.15
N LEU A 13 -9.85 -4.36 -21.23
CA LEU A 13 -8.68 -4.18 -22.08
C LEU A 13 -7.55 -3.47 -21.31
N LEU A 14 -7.87 -2.36 -20.66
CA LEU A 14 -6.91 -1.60 -19.85
C LEU A 14 -6.36 -2.40 -18.68
N SER A 15 -7.16 -3.27 -18.07
CA SER A 15 -6.70 -4.21 -17.03
C SER A 15 -5.59 -5.13 -17.55
N LYS A 16 -5.72 -5.63 -18.78
CA LYS A 16 -4.68 -6.46 -19.41
C LYS A 16 -3.41 -5.67 -19.70
N ASP A 17 -3.55 -4.43 -20.16
CA ASP A 17 -2.42 -3.58 -20.56
C ASP A 17 -1.64 -3.05 -19.34
N THR A 18 -2.34 -2.70 -18.27
CA THR A 18 -1.73 -2.07 -17.07
C THR A 18 -1.35 -3.09 -15.99
N GLY A 19 -1.89 -4.32 -16.04
CA GLY A 19 -1.74 -5.34 -14.99
C GLY A 19 -2.56 -5.06 -13.72
N VAL A 20 -3.40 -4.01 -13.73
CA VAL A 20 -4.35 -3.70 -12.66
C VAL A 20 -5.57 -4.59 -12.79
N THR A 21 -6.05 -5.20 -11.71
CA THR A 21 -7.22 -6.09 -11.76
C THR A 21 -8.50 -5.34 -12.14
N VAL A 22 -9.43 -6.01 -12.81
CA VAL A 22 -10.74 -5.44 -13.17
C VAL A 22 -11.48 -4.98 -11.92
N ASP A 23 -11.41 -5.74 -10.82
CA ASP A 23 -12.07 -5.40 -9.54
C ASP A 23 -11.53 -4.10 -8.95
N ALA A 24 -10.20 -3.91 -8.91
CA ALA A 24 -9.59 -2.69 -8.43
C ALA A 24 -9.98 -1.47 -9.30
N MET A 25 -10.05 -1.64 -10.62
CA MET A 25 -10.54 -0.59 -11.52
C MET A 25 -12.02 -0.28 -11.27
N CYS A 26 -12.86 -1.29 -11.07
CA CYS A 26 -14.28 -1.12 -10.78
C CYS A 26 -14.49 -0.37 -9.46
N GLU A 27 -13.73 -0.68 -8.42
CA GLU A 27 -13.78 0.03 -7.13
C GLU A 27 -13.43 1.52 -7.31
N SER A 28 -12.37 1.82 -8.04
CA SER A 28 -11.99 3.21 -8.32
C SER A 28 -13.03 3.94 -9.17
N ILE A 29 -13.63 3.29 -10.17
CA ILE A 29 -14.72 3.84 -10.99
C ILE A 29 -15.93 4.14 -10.11
N GLN A 30 -16.29 3.22 -9.23
CA GLN A 30 -17.38 3.37 -8.26
C GLN A 30 -17.17 4.61 -7.39
N ASN A 31 -15.98 4.80 -6.84
CA ASN A 31 -15.64 5.95 -6.02
C ASN A 31 -15.76 7.27 -6.78
N VAL A 32 -15.27 7.31 -8.01
CA VAL A 32 -15.37 8.50 -8.87
C VAL A 32 -16.82 8.82 -9.23
N LEU A 33 -17.62 7.81 -9.55
CA LEU A 33 -19.04 7.97 -9.90
C LEU A 33 -19.85 8.46 -8.72
N VAL A 34 -19.64 7.86 -7.54
CA VAL A 34 -20.25 8.29 -6.28
C VAL A 34 -19.87 9.73 -5.95
N GLY A 35 -18.57 10.08 -6.05
CA GLY A 35 -18.09 11.43 -5.81
C GLY A 35 -18.67 12.48 -6.78
N ALA A 36 -18.90 12.11 -8.04
CA ALA A 36 -19.53 12.98 -9.03
C ALA A 36 -21.01 13.23 -8.70
N LEU A 37 -21.71 12.17 -8.27
CA LEU A 37 -23.14 12.25 -7.93
C LEU A 37 -23.39 12.91 -6.58
N LYS A 38 -22.53 12.70 -5.58
CA LYS A 38 -22.65 13.36 -4.26
C LYS A 38 -22.78 14.88 -4.36
N LYS A 39 -22.10 15.50 -5.32
CA LYS A 39 -22.16 16.95 -5.54
C LYS A 39 -23.59 17.42 -5.85
N GLU A 40 -24.42 16.58 -6.45
CA GLU A 40 -25.83 16.91 -6.75
C GLU A 40 -26.73 16.74 -5.52
N TYR A 41 -26.23 16.08 -4.47
CA TYR A 41 -26.96 15.82 -3.20
C TYR A 41 -26.25 16.49 -2.00
N ASN A 42 -25.82 17.73 -2.19
CA ASN A 42 -25.18 18.55 -1.16
C ASN A 42 -23.98 17.88 -0.43
N ASN A 43 -23.24 17.01 -1.15
CA ASN A 43 -22.12 16.22 -0.66
C ASN A 43 -22.47 15.26 0.51
N LYS A 44 -23.75 14.89 0.65
CA LYS A 44 -24.19 13.94 1.70
C LYS A 44 -23.82 12.50 1.35
N ASP A 45 -23.58 11.69 2.38
CA ASP A 45 -23.20 10.29 2.27
C ASP A 45 -24.42 9.36 2.05
N ILE A 46 -25.27 9.70 1.07
CA ILE A 46 -26.47 8.95 0.72
C ILE A 46 -26.36 8.23 -0.63
N VAL A 47 -25.34 8.53 -1.42
CA VAL A 47 -25.13 7.97 -2.76
C VAL A 47 -24.26 6.72 -2.68
N PHE A 48 -24.77 5.63 -3.23
CA PHE A 48 -24.07 4.34 -3.31
C PHE A 48 -24.08 3.85 -4.76
N CYS A 49 -23.07 3.07 -5.12
CA CYS A 49 -22.93 2.50 -6.43
C CYS A 49 -22.39 1.08 -6.31
N ASP A 50 -23.05 0.12 -6.94
CA ASP A 50 -22.53 -1.22 -7.17
C ASP A 50 -22.14 -1.33 -8.65
N VAL A 51 -20.99 -1.94 -8.91
CA VAL A 51 -20.45 -2.14 -10.27
C VAL A 51 -20.39 -3.62 -10.54
N ASP A 52 -21.06 -4.08 -11.59
CA ASP A 52 -21.00 -5.45 -12.10
C ASP A 52 -20.29 -5.44 -13.46
N ALA A 53 -18.99 -5.76 -13.44
CA ALA A 53 -18.16 -5.75 -14.65
C ALA A 53 -18.55 -6.85 -15.65
N ASP A 54 -19.12 -7.96 -15.20
CA ASP A 54 -19.50 -9.08 -16.06
C ASP A 54 -20.79 -8.79 -16.81
N LYS A 55 -21.75 -8.16 -16.16
CA LYS A 55 -22.98 -7.70 -16.78
C LYS A 55 -22.81 -6.36 -17.50
N GLY A 56 -21.73 -5.62 -17.21
CA GLY A 56 -21.49 -4.27 -17.76
C GLY A 56 -22.51 -3.27 -17.25
N GLU A 57 -22.82 -3.31 -15.95
CA GLU A 57 -23.87 -2.50 -15.34
C GLU A 57 -23.38 -1.72 -14.13
N PHE A 58 -23.91 -0.50 -14.00
CA PHE A 58 -23.82 0.31 -12.79
C PHE A 58 -25.19 0.35 -12.13
N ARG A 59 -25.24 -0.07 -10.86
CA ARG A 59 -26.41 0.10 -10.02
C ARG A 59 -26.15 1.24 -9.04
N VAL A 60 -26.71 2.41 -9.33
CA VAL A 60 -26.59 3.59 -8.47
C VAL A 60 -27.89 3.80 -7.73
N TYR A 61 -27.80 4.04 -6.43
CA TYR A 61 -28.95 4.24 -5.57
C TYR A 61 -28.64 5.19 -4.42
N LEU A 62 -29.72 5.79 -3.89
CA LEU A 62 -29.67 6.61 -2.69
C LEU A 62 -30.18 5.79 -1.51
N ARG A 63 -29.50 5.86 -0.37
CA ARG A 63 -30.02 5.36 0.90
C ARG A 63 -30.63 6.50 1.69
N LYS A 64 -31.92 6.39 1.96
CA LYS A 64 -32.68 7.34 2.80
C LYS A 64 -33.29 6.63 3.99
N THR A 65 -33.38 7.37 5.10
CA THR A 65 -34.04 6.88 6.33
C THR A 65 -35.52 7.18 6.26
N VAL A 66 -36.35 6.18 6.56
CA VAL A 66 -37.80 6.35 6.64
C VAL A 66 -38.15 7.05 7.94
N VAL A 67 -38.91 8.12 7.83
CA VAL A 67 -39.32 8.95 8.98
C VAL A 67 -40.80 9.24 8.94
N SER A 68 -41.36 9.56 10.10
CA SER A 68 -42.77 10.02 10.22
C SER A 68 -42.91 11.50 9.81
N GLU A 69 -41.86 12.29 10.04
CA GLU A 69 -41.76 13.72 9.68
C GLU A 69 -40.40 14.02 9.13
N ILE A 70 -40.32 14.76 8.00
CA ILE A 70 -39.06 15.08 7.32
C ILE A 70 -38.35 16.16 8.10
N SER A 71 -37.12 15.87 8.54
CA SER A 71 -36.19 16.85 9.09
C SER A 71 -35.21 17.34 8.00
N ASP A 72 -34.79 16.45 7.13
CA ASP A 72 -33.86 16.72 6.05
C ASP A 72 -34.35 16.03 4.74
N PRO A 73 -34.82 16.79 3.74
CA PRO A 73 -35.36 16.23 2.50
C PRO A 73 -34.34 15.37 1.70
N ASP A 74 -33.03 15.57 1.91
CA ASP A 74 -32.02 14.80 1.20
C ASP A 74 -31.83 13.40 1.83
N THR A 75 -31.89 13.28 3.15
CA THR A 75 -31.64 12.04 3.89
C THR A 75 -32.89 11.28 4.29
N ASP A 76 -34.03 11.98 4.37
CA ASP A 76 -35.26 11.46 4.92
C ASP A 76 -36.27 11.11 3.83
N LEU A 77 -37.14 10.16 4.11
CA LEU A 77 -38.25 9.74 3.26
C LEU A 77 -39.49 9.42 4.11
N LEU A 78 -40.63 9.94 3.72
CA LEU A 78 -41.88 9.60 4.41
C LEU A 78 -42.27 8.14 4.22
N VAL A 79 -42.93 7.55 5.22
CA VAL A 79 -43.40 6.16 5.19
C VAL A 79 -44.22 5.87 3.94
N GLU A 80 -45.11 6.78 3.53
CA GLU A 80 -45.97 6.62 2.34
C GLU A 80 -45.13 6.51 1.04
N GLN A 81 -44.07 7.31 0.92
CA GLN A 81 -43.17 7.28 -0.22
C GLN A 81 -42.29 6.05 -0.18
N ALA A 82 -41.83 5.65 1.00
CA ALA A 82 -40.96 4.49 1.20
C ALA A 82 -41.63 3.18 0.77
N GLN A 83 -42.95 3.07 0.90
CA GLN A 83 -43.69 1.88 0.49
C GLN A 83 -43.60 1.53 -0.99
N GLN A 84 -43.26 2.51 -1.85
CA GLN A 84 -43.03 2.29 -3.28
C GLN A 84 -41.77 1.47 -3.52
N TYR A 85 -40.79 1.57 -2.62
CA TYR A 85 -39.48 0.91 -2.72
C TYR A 85 -39.36 -0.31 -1.81
N LYS A 86 -39.99 -0.26 -0.60
CA LYS A 86 -40.00 -1.36 0.38
C LYS A 86 -41.38 -1.52 0.97
N LYS A 87 -42.08 -2.62 0.63
CA LYS A 87 -43.36 -2.94 1.20
C LYS A 87 -43.27 -3.11 2.71
N GLY A 88 -44.13 -2.45 3.46
CA GLY A 88 -44.14 -2.51 4.92
C GLY A 88 -43.04 -1.69 5.59
N ALA A 89 -42.48 -0.68 4.91
CA ALA A 89 -41.50 0.21 5.49
C ALA A 89 -42.02 0.91 6.74
N MET A 90 -41.20 0.95 7.79
CA MET A 90 -41.48 1.57 9.09
C MET A 90 -40.49 2.70 9.37
N PRO A 91 -40.84 3.68 10.22
CA PRO A 91 -39.89 4.70 10.67
C PRO A 91 -38.62 4.07 11.26
N GLY A 92 -37.44 4.54 10.83
CA GLY A 92 -36.14 3.99 11.17
C GLY A 92 -35.58 3.01 10.14
N ASP A 93 -36.36 2.54 9.19
CA ASP A 93 -35.88 1.69 8.09
C ASP A 93 -35.01 2.51 7.13
N ILE A 94 -34.04 1.81 6.49
CA ILE A 94 -33.28 2.35 5.36
C ILE A 94 -33.87 1.80 4.07
N VAL A 95 -34.11 2.70 3.11
CA VAL A 95 -34.66 2.37 1.80
C VAL A 95 -33.68 2.80 0.70
N GLU A 96 -33.50 1.91 -0.28
CA GLU A 96 -32.68 2.17 -1.46
C GLU A 96 -33.55 2.67 -2.60
N ILE A 97 -33.25 3.89 -3.06
CA ILE A 97 -33.96 4.56 -4.17
C ILE A 97 -33.06 4.53 -5.38
N PRO A 98 -33.41 3.84 -6.48
CA PRO A 98 -32.58 3.79 -7.66
C PRO A 98 -32.45 5.17 -8.30
N VAL A 99 -31.22 5.55 -8.69
CA VAL A 99 -30.97 6.75 -9.49
C VAL A 99 -31.27 6.43 -10.94
N GLU A 100 -31.87 7.39 -11.64
CA GLU A 100 -32.25 7.23 -13.05
C GLU A 100 -31.05 6.83 -13.93
N THR A 101 -31.20 5.75 -14.69
CA THR A 101 -30.16 5.23 -15.59
C THR A 101 -29.71 6.27 -16.62
N ALA A 102 -30.61 7.14 -17.06
CA ALA A 102 -30.29 8.25 -17.98
C ALA A 102 -29.26 9.22 -17.38
N LYS A 103 -29.38 9.53 -16.09
CA LYS A 103 -28.47 10.41 -15.35
C LYS A 103 -27.08 9.80 -15.23
N VAL A 104 -27.00 8.54 -14.84
CA VAL A 104 -25.75 7.78 -14.75
C VAL A 104 -25.08 7.69 -16.12
N SER A 105 -25.84 7.37 -17.17
CA SER A 105 -25.33 7.26 -18.54
C SER A 105 -24.79 8.59 -19.07
N ARG A 106 -25.42 9.72 -18.73
CA ARG A 106 -24.93 11.06 -19.10
C ARG A 106 -23.60 11.35 -18.43
N ILE A 107 -23.47 11.13 -17.11
CA ILE A 107 -22.23 11.37 -16.38
C ILE A 107 -21.11 10.47 -16.92
N THR A 108 -21.40 9.20 -17.19
CA THR A 108 -20.45 8.27 -17.77
C THR A 108 -20.00 8.69 -19.18
N ALA A 109 -20.91 9.20 -20.01
CA ALA A 109 -20.57 9.67 -21.35
C ALA A 109 -19.70 10.95 -21.33
N GLU A 110 -20.04 11.91 -20.45
CA GLU A 110 -19.31 13.18 -20.33
C GLU A 110 -17.94 13.04 -19.66
N LYS A 111 -17.86 12.20 -18.64
CA LYS A 111 -16.67 12.08 -17.78
C LYS A 111 -15.95 10.73 -17.88
N GLY A 112 -16.44 9.80 -18.70
CA GLY A 112 -15.95 8.41 -18.74
C GLY A 112 -14.44 8.30 -18.97
N LYS A 113 -13.89 9.10 -19.90
CA LYS A 113 -12.44 9.12 -20.17
C LYS A 113 -11.63 9.61 -18.95
N HIS A 114 -12.14 10.61 -18.23
CA HIS A 114 -11.51 11.11 -17.03
C HIS A 114 -11.63 10.10 -15.89
N MET A 115 -12.80 9.48 -15.73
CA MET A 115 -13.04 8.42 -14.75
C MET A 115 -12.09 7.24 -14.95
N LEU A 116 -11.92 6.76 -16.18
CA LEU A 116 -10.99 5.68 -16.49
C LEU A 116 -9.55 6.04 -16.14
N ARG A 117 -9.09 7.23 -16.52
CA ARG A 117 -7.72 7.67 -16.18
C ARG A 117 -7.51 7.79 -14.68
N GLN A 118 -8.48 8.28 -13.95
CA GLN A 118 -8.41 8.40 -12.50
C GLN A 118 -8.45 7.02 -11.86
N ALA A 119 -9.34 6.12 -12.31
CA ALA A 119 -9.43 4.75 -11.83
C ALA A 119 -8.11 3.98 -12.00
N ILE A 120 -7.49 4.09 -13.19
CA ILE A 120 -6.18 3.48 -13.43
C ILE A 120 -5.14 4.02 -12.45
N ARG A 121 -5.05 5.34 -12.30
CA ARG A 121 -4.08 5.96 -11.40
C ARG A 121 -4.28 5.55 -9.94
N GLU A 122 -5.52 5.53 -9.46
CA GLU A 122 -5.84 5.12 -8.10
C GLU A 122 -5.53 3.64 -7.85
N ALA A 123 -5.86 2.78 -8.82
CA ALA A 123 -5.60 1.36 -8.74
C ALA A 123 -4.09 1.05 -8.79
N GLU A 124 -3.32 1.71 -9.67
CA GLU A 124 -1.86 1.63 -9.71
C GLU A 124 -1.24 2.07 -8.38
N GLN A 125 -1.75 3.15 -7.80
CA GLN A 125 -1.30 3.64 -6.49
C GLN A 125 -1.65 2.68 -5.36
N GLY A 126 -2.84 2.08 -5.39
CA GLY A 126 -3.24 1.07 -4.43
C GLY A 126 -2.37 -0.18 -4.47
N GLN A 127 -2.04 -0.66 -5.67
CA GLN A 127 -1.11 -1.78 -5.85
C GLN A 127 0.29 -1.44 -5.33
N LEU A 128 0.81 -0.27 -5.70
CA LEU A 128 2.10 0.19 -5.23
C LEU A 128 2.15 0.30 -3.70
N ARG A 129 1.10 0.85 -3.10
CA ARG A 129 0.98 0.93 -1.65
C ARG A 129 1.02 -0.45 -1.01
N SER A 130 0.23 -1.40 -1.50
CA SER A 130 0.19 -2.77 -0.99
C SER A 130 1.55 -3.47 -1.13
N GLU A 131 2.23 -3.30 -2.26
CA GLU A 131 3.57 -3.84 -2.49
C GLU A 131 4.58 -3.26 -1.49
N LEU A 132 4.60 -1.93 -1.32
CA LEU A 132 5.53 -1.29 -0.39
C LEU A 132 5.21 -1.63 1.08
N GLU A 133 3.93 -1.70 1.45
CA GLU A 133 3.51 -2.09 2.81
C GLU A 133 3.90 -3.54 3.14
N SER A 134 3.92 -4.45 2.16
CA SER A 134 4.39 -5.82 2.36
C SER A 134 5.88 -5.91 2.71
N HIS A 135 6.67 -4.90 2.31
CA HIS A 135 8.09 -4.78 2.64
C HIS A 135 8.37 -3.92 3.88
N ASN A 136 7.33 -3.41 4.54
CA ASN A 136 7.51 -2.56 5.72
C ASN A 136 8.22 -3.34 6.84
N GLN A 137 9.25 -2.73 7.43
CA GLN A 137 10.12 -3.34 8.44
C GLN A 137 10.91 -4.58 7.95
N GLU A 138 11.05 -4.74 6.64
CA GLU A 138 11.85 -5.78 6.01
C GLU A 138 13.10 -5.20 5.34
N ILE A 139 14.05 -6.08 4.99
CA ILE A 139 15.16 -5.72 4.12
C ILE A 139 14.83 -6.10 2.69
N ILE A 140 15.25 -5.25 1.79
CA ILE A 140 15.13 -5.47 0.34
C ILE A 140 16.45 -5.16 -0.36
N THR A 141 16.66 -5.84 -1.47
CA THR A 141 17.79 -5.59 -2.35
C THR A 141 17.37 -4.60 -3.41
N VAL A 142 18.12 -3.52 -3.54
CA VAL A 142 17.87 -2.44 -4.51
C VAL A 142 19.07 -2.15 -5.36
N THR A 143 18.85 -1.59 -6.55
CA THR A 143 19.91 -1.15 -7.44
C THR A 143 19.98 0.37 -7.45
N VAL A 144 21.16 0.94 -7.25
CA VAL A 144 21.40 2.38 -7.36
C VAL A 144 21.26 2.79 -8.82
N GLN A 145 20.34 3.71 -9.11
CA GLN A 145 20.12 4.25 -10.45
C GLN A 145 21.05 5.42 -10.73
N ARG A 146 21.14 6.34 -9.79
CA ARG A 146 21.97 7.53 -9.85
C ARG A 146 22.24 8.09 -8.46
N VAL A 147 23.29 8.84 -8.34
CA VAL A 147 23.61 9.64 -7.15
C VAL A 147 23.45 11.12 -7.51
N ILE A 148 22.79 11.89 -6.65
CA ILE A 148 22.59 13.32 -6.84
C ILE A 148 23.85 14.05 -6.37
N PRO A 149 24.61 14.71 -7.25
CA PRO A 149 25.92 15.25 -6.89
C PRO A 149 25.87 16.33 -5.79
N GLU A 150 24.79 17.13 -5.77
CA GLU A 150 24.64 18.26 -4.86
C GLU A 150 24.37 17.82 -3.42
N SER A 151 23.57 16.79 -3.22
CA SER A 151 23.16 16.31 -1.89
C SER A 151 23.85 15.01 -1.47
N GLY A 152 24.38 14.24 -2.42
CA GLY A 152 24.91 12.90 -2.17
C GLY A 152 23.81 11.83 -1.96
N ASP A 153 22.55 12.18 -2.15
CA ASP A 153 21.44 11.23 -2.06
C ASP A 153 21.49 10.25 -3.22
N ALA A 154 21.14 9.00 -2.97
CA ALA A 154 21.07 7.96 -3.99
C ALA A 154 19.62 7.66 -4.35
N VAL A 155 19.32 7.70 -5.64
CA VAL A 155 18.03 7.21 -6.17
C VAL A 155 18.20 5.74 -6.49
N VAL A 156 17.35 4.92 -5.90
CA VAL A 156 17.39 3.46 -6.04
C VAL A 156 16.12 2.92 -6.65
N SER A 157 16.23 1.80 -7.37
CA SER A 157 15.10 1.07 -7.92
C SER A 157 14.49 0.18 -6.84
N LEU A 158 13.19 0.37 -6.59
CA LEU A 158 12.38 -0.39 -5.66
C LEU A 158 11.24 -1.07 -6.43
N GLY A 159 11.51 -2.26 -6.97
CA GLY A 159 10.58 -2.91 -7.90
C GLY A 159 10.34 -2.05 -9.14
N LYS A 160 9.08 -1.64 -9.35
CA LYS A 160 8.67 -0.76 -10.46
C LYS A 160 8.78 0.74 -10.15
N THR A 161 9.17 1.10 -8.93
CA THR A 161 9.25 2.49 -8.49
C THR A 161 10.68 2.88 -8.10
N GLU A 162 10.88 4.16 -7.89
CA GLU A 162 12.11 4.71 -7.34
C GLU A 162 11.91 5.13 -5.89
N ALA A 163 12.94 4.95 -5.07
CA ALA A 163 13.03 5.51 -3.74
C ALA A 163 14.32 6.31 -3.59
N VAL A 164 14.34 7.24 -2.65
CA VAL A 164 15.53 8.05 -2.34
C VAL A 164 16.14 7.55 -1.05
N LEU A 165 17.39 7.10 -1.13
CA LEU A 165 18.23 6.84 0.02
C LEU A 165 19.02 8.12 0.35
N TYR A 166 18.52 8.87 1.30
CA TYR A 166 19.15 10.14 1.71
C TYR A 166 20.57 9.92 2.22
N LYS A 167 21.44 10.90 2.05
CA LYS A 167 22.84 10.81 2.51
C LYS A 167 22.94 10.52 4.01
N SER A 168 22.03 11.05 4.81
CA SER A 168 21.93 10.77 6.25
C SER A 168 21.59 9.33 6.59
N GLU A 169 21.00 8.60 5.65
CA GLU A 169 20.59 7.20 5.79
C GLU A 169 21.55 6.21 5.10
N GLN A 170 22.65 6.70 4.55
CA GLN A 170 23.76 5.91 4.02
C GLN A 170 24.79 5.66 5.11
N LEU A 171 25.62 4.63 4.94
CA LEU A 171 26.76 4.41 5.85
C LEU A 171 27.77 5.56 5.71
N PRO A 172 28.42 5.99 6.81
CA PRO A 172 29.27 7.20 6.80
C PRO A 172 30.33 7.26 5.71
N ASP A 173 31.02 6.16 5.47
CA ASP A 173 32.13 6.08 4.50
C ASP A 173 31.73 5.38 3.18
N GLU A 174 30.43 5.18 2.97
CA GLU A 174 29.91 4.49 1.79
C GLU A 174 29.86 5.44 0.59
N VAL A 175 30.52 5.03 -0.50
CA VAL A 175 30.49 5.72 -1.78
C VAL A 175 29.68 4.89 -2.76
N LEU A 176 28.41 5.26 -2.93
CA LEU A 176 27.51 4.58 -3.85
C LEU A 176 27.74 5.05 -5.30
N GLN A 177 27.65 4.11 -6.23
CA GLN A 177 27.77 4.36 -7.66
C GLN A 177 26.54 3.79 -8.39
N PRO A 178 26.21 4.32 -9.58
CA PRO A 178 25.19 3.73 -10.44
C PRO A 178 25.47 2.25 -10.71
N ASN A 179 24.40 1.44 -10.66
CA ASN A 179 24.39 -0.02 -10.77
C ASN A 179 24.89 -0.80 -9.54
N ASP A 180 25.26 -0.13 -8.46
CA ASP A 180 25.53 -0.84 -7.20
C ASP A 180 24.27 -1.54 -6.71
N ILE A 181 24.44 -2.77 -6.24
CA ILE A 181 23.37 -3.57 -5.63
C ILE A 181 23.58 -3.56 -4.13
N ILE A 182 22.62 -3.00 -3.40
CA ILE A 182 22.71 -2.83 -1.95
C ILE A 182 21.46 -3.34 -1.25
N LYS A 183 21.61 -3.75 0.02
CA LYS A 183 20.49 -4.06 0.90
C LYS A 183 20.12 -2.83 1.70
N VAL A 184 18.82 -2.54 1.76
CA VAL A 184 18.26 -1.44 2.55
C VAL A 184 17.12 -1.96 3.42
N TYR A 185 16.91 -1.30 4.56
CA TYR A 185 15.79 -1.56 5.45
C TYR A 185 14.66 -0.58 5.12
N VAL A 186 13.43 -1.08 5.01
CA VAL A 186 12.24 -0.25 4.82
C VAL A 186 11.75 0.19 6.20
N ALA A 187 12.09 1.41 6.58
CA ALA A 187 11.77 1.96 7.90
C ALA A 187 10.30 2.40 8.03
N GLY A 188 9.62 2.58 6.92
CA GLY A 188 8.21 2.95 6.88
C GLY A 188 7.70 3.21 5.48
N VAL A 189 6.38 3.21 5.35
CA VAL A 189 5.69 3.56 4.11
C VAL A 189 4.76 4.73 4.40
N ARG A 190 4.88 5.80 3.63
CA ARG A 190 4.00 6.96 3.72
C ARG A 190 3.18 7.06 2.45
N SER A 191 1.88 7.06 2.60
CA SER A 191 0.93 7.25 1.50
C SER A 191 0.17 8.55 1.68
N THR A 192 0.09 9.31 0.61
CA THR A 192 -0.78 10.48 0.46
C THR A 192 -1.70 10.24 -0.72
N ASP A 193 -2.76 11.04 -0.86
CA ASP A 193 -3.72 10.93 -1.99
C ASP A 193 -3.07 10.98 -3.38
N LYS A 194 -1.83 11.48 -3.45
CA LYS A 194 -1.12 11.66 -4.73
C LYS A 194 0.10 10.76 -4.91
N ASN A 195 0.72 10.30 -3.81
CA ASN A 195 1.97 9.55 -3.88
C ASN A 195 2.14 8.60 -2.69
N THR A 196 2.63 7.40 -2.97
CA THR A 196 3.12 6.46 -1.96
C THR A 196 4.65 6.40 -2.04
N ARG A 197 5.32 6.53 -0.91
CA ARG A 197 6.80 6.49 -0.82
C ARG A 197 7.24 5.60 0.33
N ALA A 198 8.25 4.79 0.09
CA ALA A 198 8.96 4.07 1.13
C ALA A 198 10.10 4.93 1.69
N THR A 199 10.24 4.92 3.01
CA THR A 199 11.43 5.44 3.69
C THR A 199 12.39 4.29 3.86
N ILE A 200 13.58 4.40 3.27
CA ILE A 200 14.61 3.38 3.29
C ILE A 200 15.84 3.86 4.04
N SER A 201 16.53 2.94 4.70
CA SER A 201 17.67 3.28 5.54
C SER A 201 18.72 2.16 5.52
N ARG A 202 19.98 2.55 5.59
CA ARG A 202 21.13 1.67 5.87
C ARG A 202 21.71 1.89 7.27
N THR A 203 21.24 2.91 7.98
CA THR A 203 21.67 3.26 9.34
C THR A 203 20.74 2.72 10.41
N HIS A 204 19.52 2.32 10.07
CA HIS A 204 18.52 1.86 11.03
C HIS A 204 18.94 0.53 11.71
N PRO A 205 18.75 0.35 13.03
CA PRO A 205 19.08 -0.89 13.73
C PRO A 205 18.35 -2.11 13.20
N GLY A 206 17.16 -1.93 12.64
CA GLY A 206 16.37 -2.98 11.99
C GLY A 206 17.10 -3.65 10.81
N LEU A 207 18.00 -2.94 10.12
CA LEU A 207 18.82 -3.53 9.05
C LEU A 207 19.68 -4.68 9.61
N VAL A 208 20.38 -4.47 10.71
CA VAL A 208 21.22 -5.50 11.33
C VAL A 208 20.37 -6.67 11.80
N ARG A 209 19.25 -6.40 12.48
CA ARG A 209 18.33 -7.44 12.95
C ARG A 209 17.89 -8.35 11.80
N ARG A 210 17.42 -7.76 10.70
CA ARG A 210 16.92 -8.52 9.54
C ARG A 210 18.03 -9.25 8.79
N LEU A 211 19.24 -8.69 8.71
CA LEU A 211 20.39 -9.39 8.13
C LEU A 211 20.74 -10.65 8.93
N PHE A 212 20.67 -10.61 10.26
CA PHE A 212 20.88 -11.78 11.09
C PHE A 212 19.74 -12.80 10.96
N GLU A 213 18.50 -12.36 10.88
CA GLU A 213 17.35 -13.25 10.63
C GLU A 213 17.47 -13.99 9.29
N GLU A 214 18.00 -13.34 8.25
CA GLU A 214 18.22 -13.93 6.94
C GLU A 214 19.43 -14.90 6.91
N GLU A 215 20.51 -14.60 7.66
CA GLU A 215 21.76 -15.36 7.62
C GLU A 215 21.82 -16.49 8.64
N VAL A 216 21.08 -16.40 9.75
CA VAL A 216 21.13 -17.34 10.88
C VAL A 216 19.83 -18.15 10.94
N PRO A 217 19.84 -19.43 10.52
CA PRO A 217 18.64 -20.28 10.53
C PRO A 217 17.99 -20.41 11.90
N GLU A 218 18.78 -20.43 12.98
CA GLU A 218 18.31 -20.56 14.36
C GLU A 218 17.54 -19.30 14.82
N ILE A 219 17.79 -18.14 14.21
CA ILE A 219 17.00 -16.94 14.44
C ILE A 219 15.73 -16.99 13.58
N PHE A 220 15.84 -17.45 12.34
CA PHE A 220 14.69 -17.55 11.43
C PHE A 220 13.62 -18.51 11.96
N ASP A 221 14.01 -19.64 12.56
CA ASP A 221 13.09 -20.63 13.13
C ASP A 221 12.61 -20.28 14.55
N GLY A 222 13.16 -19.21 15.14
CA GLY A 222 12.78 -18.75 16.48
C GLY A 222 13.47 -19.46 17.65
N THR A 223 14.42 -20.37 17.40
CA THR A 223 15.22 -21.03 18.45
C THR A 223 16.11 -20.01 19.18
N VAL A 224 16.71 -19.08 18.43
CA VAL A 224 17.47 -17.95 18.95
C VAL A 224 16.68 -16.66 18.71
N GLU A 225 16.59 -15.84 19.75
CA GLU A 225 15.90 -14.56 19.71
C GLU A 225 16.88 -13.38 19.84
N ILE A 226 16.72 -12.36 19.02
CA ILE A 226 17.41 -11.07 19.18
C ILE A 226 16.62 -10.23 20.17
N LYS A 227 17.17 -10.02 21.37
CA LYS A 227 16.49 -9.25 22.43
C LYS A 227 16.69 -7.77 22.29
N ALA A 228 17.90 -7.31 21.92
CA ALA A 228 18.20 -5.89 21.74
C ALA A 228 19.28 -5.68 20.70
N VAL A 229 19.24 -4.52 20.04
CA VAL A 229 20.28 -4.04 19.13
C VAL A 229 20.56 -2.58 19.45
N ALA A 230 21.82 -2.26 19.78
CA ALA A 230 22.32 -0.91 19.90
C ALA A 230 23.37 -0.67 18.80
N ARG A 231 23.14 0.31 17.94
CA ARG A 231 23.90 0.51 16.72
C ARG A 231 24.41 1.94 16.57
N GLU A 232 25.67 2.05 16.25
CA GLU A 232 26.30 3.24 15.67
C GLU A 232 26.74 2.86 14.24
N ALA A 233 25.91 3.25 13.28
CA ALA A 233 26.04 2.80 11.88
C ALA A 233 27.42 3.16 11.28
N GLY A 234 28.02 2.18 10.60
CA GLY A 234 29.36 2.29 10.03
C GLY A 234 30.51 2.15 11.06
N SER A 235 30.22 2.16 12.34
CA SER A 235 31.19 2.03 13.43
C SER A 235 31.06 0.69 14.15
N ARG A 236 30.04 0.55 14.97
CA ARG A 236 29.87 -0.62 15.83
C ARG A 236 28.42 -0.91 16.16
N THR A 237 28.07 -2.20 16.16
CA THR A 237 26.79 -2.70 16.66
C THR A 237 27.02 -3.66 17.81
N LYS A 238 26.21 -3.53 18.87
CA LYS A 238 26.09 -4.49 19.93
C LYS A 238 24.71 -5.15 19.88
N MET A 239 24.68 -6.48 19.85
CA MET A 239 23.44 -7.26 19.71
C MET A 239 23.34 -8.28 20.83
N ALA A 240 22.24 -8.24 21.60
CA ALA A 240 21.94 -9.21 22.62
C ALA A 240 21.04 -10.32 22.07
N VAL A 241 21.45 -11.56 22.27
CA VAL A 241 20.72 -12.74 21.81
C VAL A 241 20.42 -13.70 22.98
N TYR A 242 19.37 -14.51 22.81
CA TYR A 242 18.91 -15.45 23.79
C TYR A 242 18.41 -16.73 23.14
N SER A 243 18.66 -17.88 23.74
CA SER A 243 18.01 -19.14 23.35
C SER A 243 17.26 -19.74 24.55
N ALA A 244 16.03 -20.18 24.31
CA ALA A 244 15.27 -20.96 25.29
C ALA A 244 15.71 -22.42 25.32
N ASP A 245 16.39 -22.90 24.29
CA ASP A 245 16.96 -24.25 24.23
C ASP A 245 18.35 -24.25 24.84
N PRO A 246 18.57 -25.00 25.94
CA PRO A 246 19.85 -25.06 26.65
C PRO A 246 20.97 -25.73 25.81
N ASP A 247 20.61 -26.49 24.78
CA ASP A 247 21.56 -27.18 23.91
C ASP A 247 22.03 -26.28 22.74
N VAL A 248 21.46 -25.08 22.58
CA VAL A 248 21.81 -24.13 21.56
C VAL A 248 22.55 -22.93 22.12
N ASP A 249 23.80 -22.75 21.73
CA ASP A 249 24.58 -21.54 22.01
C ASP A 249 24.13 -20.39 21.10
N PRO A 250 23.39 -19.36 21.59
CA PRO A 250 22.86 -18.30 20.74
C PRO A 250 23.97 -17.43 20.16
N VAL A 251 25.05 -17.20 20.84
CA VAL A 251 26.20 -16.40 20.36
C VAL A 251 26.93 -17.14 19.25
N GLY A 252 27.24 -18.44 19.51
CA GLY A 252 27.90 -19.31 18.54
C GLY A 252 27.11 -19.48 17.26
N ALA A 253 25.76 -19.59 17.35
CA ALA A 253 24.86 -19.68 16.19
C ALA A 253 24.96 -18.42 15.30
N CYS A 254 24.99 -17.25 15.91
CA CYS A 254 25.11 -15.97 15.18
C CYS A 254 26.49 -15.76 14.55
N ILE A 255 27.55 -16.19 15.23
CA ILE A 255 28.92 -16.08 14.71
C ILE A 255 29.13 -17.04 13.53
N GLY A 256 28.62 -18.25 13.64
CA GLY A 256 28.74 -19.30 12.64
C GLY A 256 30.16 -19.92 12.57
N PRO A 257 30.33 -20.97 11.74
CA PRO A 257 31.62 -21.65 11.61
C PRO A 257 32.72 -20.69 11.18
N ARG A 258 33.78 -20.58 12.00
CA ARG A 258 34.92 -19.68 11.75
C ARG A 258 34.55 -18.21 11.55
N GLY A 259 33.41 -17.76 12.09
CA GLY A 259 32.93 -16.40 11.94
C GLY A 259 32.27 -16.09 10.57
N ALA A 260 31.92 -17.12 9.80
CA ALA A 260 31.43 -16.92 8.42
C ALA A 260 30.12 -16.15 8.35
N ARG A 261 29.18 -16.39 9.28
CA ARG A 261 27.88 -15.71 9.28
C ARG A 261 28.03 -14.24 9.65
N VAL A 262 28.65 -13.95 10.78
CA VAL A 262 28.89 -12.56 11.22
C VAL A 262 29.80 -11.80 10.26
N GLY A 263 30.82 -12.46 9.69
CA GLY A 263 31.73 -11.87 8.73
C GLY A 263 31.03 -11.38 7.47
N LYS A 264 30.09 -12.16 6.94
CA LYS A 264 29.28 -11.78 5.78
C LYS A 264 28.44 -10.54 6.04
N ILE A 265 27.87 -10.43 7.25
CA ILE A 265 27.09 -9.25 7.66
C ILE A 265 27.99 -8.03 7.83
N VAL A 266 29.17 -8.20 8.45
CA VAL A 266 30.18 -7.14 8.58
C VAL A 266 30.56 -6.58 7.21
N ASP A 267 30.79 -7.45 6.23
CA ASP A 267 31.12 -7.04 4.84
C ASP A 267 29.98 -6.27 4.20
N LEU A 268 28.74 -6.72 4.35
CA LEU A 268 27.54 -6.02 3.85
C LEU A 268 27.34 -4.63 4.46
N LEU A 269 27.87 -4.40 5.66
CA LEU A 269 27.80 -3.15 6.40
C LEU A 269 29.09 -2.32 6.31
N GLY A 270 29.95 -2.60 5.31
CA GLY A 270 31.15 -1.83 5.05
C GLY A 270 32.23 -1.93 6.14
N GLY A 271 32.28 -3.05 6.86
CA GLY A 271 33.28 -3.27 7.91
C GLY A 271 32.83 -2.84 9.31
N GLU A 272 31.55 -2.56 9.52
CA GLU A 272 30.96 -2.25 10.84
C GLU A 272 31.21 -3.40 11.82
N LYS A 273 31.80 -3.09 12.97
CA LYS A 273 32.09 -4.11 14.00
C LYS A 273 30.83 -4.58 14.69
N ILE A 274 30.68 -5.89 14.85
CA ILE A 274 29.49 -6.48 15.47
C ILE A 274 29.91 -7.29 16.69
N ASP A 275 29.46 -6.88 17.87
CA ASP A 275 29.60 -7.62 19.12
C ASP A 275 28.29 -8.31 19.46
N ILE A 276 28.33 -9.62 19.65
CA ILE A 276 27.20 -10.45 20.02
C ILE A 276 27.36 -10.89 21.47
N VAL A 277 26.34 -10.64 22.28
CA VAL A 277 26.34 -10.93 23.71
C VAL A 277 25.08 -11.68 24.13
#